data_375c9742e926f096213782da95ef3a53
#
_entry.id   375c9742e926f096213782da95ef3a53
#
_cell.length_a   1.000
_cell.length_b   1.000
_cell.length_c   1.000
_cell.angle_alpha   90.00
_cell.angle_beta   90.00
_cell.angle_gamma   90.00
#
_symmetry.space_group_name_H-M   'P 1'
#
loop_
_entity.id
_entity.type
_entity.pdbx_description
1 polymer ?
#
loop_
_entity_poly.entity_id
_entity_poly.type
_entity_poly.pdbx_seq_one_letter_code
_entity_poly.pdbx_strand_id
1 'polypeptide(L)'
;FGCENSQPTYRYSLLDGVKDGYLVNPTVVDARTDITTQLLSEEGLVVAFTDDTGEDQEEAFKQREFEKRFFADATNQLFCKTFLENTLRDPVSGEVGKSIVFAVSQNHAAKLAQILNQMADRMFPGKYQSDFAVQVTSQIPDAQQFTINFANNNLLGSANFLAAYKTSKARVCVTVGMMTTGYDCTDILNIGLFRPIFSPTDFIQIKGR
;
A
#
# COMPACT_ATOMS: atom_id res chain seq x y z
N PHE A 1 -30.42 -3.23 12.36
CA PHE A 1 -29.36 -3.12 13.37
C PHE A 1 -29.64 -2.01 14.42
N GLY A 2 -30.90 -1.85 14.89
CA GLY A 2 -31.23 -1.06 16.08
C GLY A 2 -30.88 0.44 15.99
N CYS A 3 -31.02 1.06 14.80
CA CYS A 3 -30.88 2.50 14.68
C CYS A 3 -32.23 3.17 14.91
N GLU A 4 -32.34 4.04 15.89
CA GLU A 4 -33.46 4.94 16.07
C GLU A 4 -33.08 6.32 15.53
N ASN A 5 -33.94 6.90 14.68
CA ASN A 5 -33.74 8.22 14.09
C ASN A 5 -32.35 8.40 13.37
N SER A 6 -31.91 7.39 12.65
CA SER A 6 -30.58 7.35 11.98
C SER A 6 -29.39 7.45 12.95
N GLN A 7 -29.60 7.28 14.24
CA GLN A 7 -28.53 7.23 15.21
C GLN A 7 -28.21 5.75 15.55
N PRO A 8 -26.93 5.34 15.54
CA PRO A 8 -26.55 3.99 15.95
C PRO A 8 -26.76 3.81 17.46
N THR A 9 -27.19 2.62 17.86
CA THR A 9 -27.35 2.25 19.28
C THR A 9 -26.05 2.38 20.09
N TYR A 10 -24.92 2.14 19.39
CA TYR A 10 -23.57 2.30 19.94
C TYR A 10 -22.64 2.84 18.86
N ARG A 11 -21.77 3.76 19.22
CA ARG A 11 -20.75 4.31 18.35
C ARG A 11 -19.39 4.30 19.05
N TYR A 12 -18.43 3.66 18.44
CA TYR A 12 -17.04 3.71 18.85
C TYR A 12 -16.21 4.21 17.65
N SER A 13 -15.69 5.40 17.75
CA SER A 13 -14.96 6.04 16.64
C SER A 13 -13.47 5.67 16.68
N LEU A 14 -12.77 5.93 15.56
CA LEU A 14 -11.30 5.80 15.53
C LEU A 14 -10.62 6.67 16.59
N LEU A 15 -11.18 7.85 16.88
CA LEU A 15 -10.66 8.75 17.92
C LEU A 15 -10.82 8.14 19.32
N ASP A 16 -11.92 7.44 19.56
CA ASP A 16 -12.12 6.74 20.83
C ASP A 16 -11.09 5.61 20.97
N GLY A 17 -10.85 4.84 19.90
CA GLY A 17 -9.83 3.80 19.88
C GLY A 17 -8.41 4.32 20.14
N VAL A 18 -8.08 5.51 19.60
CA VAL A 18 -6.79 6.15 19.88
C VAL A 18 -6.71 6.65 21.33
N LYS A 19 -7.78 7.27 21.85
CA LYS A 19 -7.83 7.72 23.25
C LYS A 19 -7.69 6.58 24.25
N ASP A 20 -8.34 5.46 23.95
CA ASP A 20 -8.34 4.28 24.80
C ASP A 20 -7.04 3.46 24.64
N GLY A 21 -6.15 3.84 23.74
CA GLY A 21 -4.85 3.20 23.53
C GLY A 21 -4.91 1.90 22.72
N TYR A 22 -6.06 1.59 22.10
CA TYR A 22 -6.19 0.41 21.22
C TYR A 22 -5.68 0.67 19.80
N LEU A 23 -5.65 1.93 19.37
CA LEU A 23 -5.17 2.33 18.05
C LEU A 23 -4.06 3.38 18.17
N VAL A 24 -3.10 3.29 17.28
CA VAL A 24 -2.03 4.30 17.14
C VAL A 24 -2.55 5.48 16.32
N ASN A 25 -2.21 6.71 16.72
CA ASN A 25 -2.54 7.89 15.94
C ASN A 25 -1.65 7.94 14.69
N PRO A 26 -2.20 7.82 13.47
CA PRO A 26 -1.39 7.81 12.26
C PRO A 26 -0.81 9.20 11.96
N THR A 27 0.45 9.21 11.55
CA THR A 27 1.08 10.39 10.94
C THR A 27 0.86 10.35 9.42
N VAL A 28 0.38 11.44 8.84
CA VAL A 28 0.12 11.54 7.41
C VAL A 28 1.21 12.39 6.76
N VAL A 29 1.84 11.84 5.72
CA VAL A 29 2.75 12.56 4.83
C VAL A 29 2.10 12.67 3.47
N ASP A 30 1.92 13.88 2.99
CA ASP A 30 1.34 14.17 1.68
C ASP A 30 2.45 14.30 0.64
N ALA A 31 2.46 13.38 -0.33
CA ALA A 31 3.44 13.33 -1.41
C ALA A 31 2.88 13.87 -2.73
N ARG A 32 1.83 14.70 -2.68
CA ARG A 32 1.27 15.31 -3.89
C ARG A 32 2.32 16.17 -4.59
N THR A 33 2.34 16.07 -5.92
CA THR A 33 3.14 16.91 -6.79
C THR A 33 2.24 17.91 -7.50
N ASP A 34 2.80 18.95 -8.08
CA ASP A 34 2.03 19.87 -8.92
C ASP A 34 1.32 19.15 -10.07
N ILE A 35 1.98 18.12 -10.62
CA ILE A 35 1.42 17.26 -11.67
C ILE A 35 0.19 16.50 -11.17
N THR A 36 0.25 15.90 -9.98
CA THR A 36 -0.90 15.16 -9.43
C THR A 36 -2.03 16.09 -9.02
N THR A 37 -1.72 17.28 -8.51
CA THR A 37 -2.72 18.30 -8.18
C THR A 37 -3.40 18.82 -9.44
N GLN A 38 -2.65 19.06 -10.51
CA GLN A 38 -3.17 19.53 -11.78
C GLN A 38 -4.06 18.47 -12.45
N LEU A 39 -3.63 17.21 -12.49
CA LEU A 39 -4.43 16.09 -12.99
C LEU A 39 -5.75 15.93 -12.23
N LEU A 40 -5.72 16.09 -10.89
CA LEU A 40 -6.91 16.03 -10.05
C LEU A 40 -7.87 17.20 -10.28
N SER A 41 -7.37 18.39 -10.65
CA SER A 41 -8.18 19.59 -10.86
C SER A 41 -8.75 19.72 -12.29
N GLU A 42 -8.00 19.29 -13.31
CA GLU A 42 -8.38 19.47 -14.71
C GLU A 42 -9.36 18.41 -15.21
N GLU A 43 -9.30 17.19 -14.68
CA GLU A 43 -10.09 16.06 -15.18
C GLU A 43 -11.35 15.77 -14.37
N GLY A 44 -11.69 16.61 -13.38
CA GLY A 44 -12.89 16.50 -12.56
C GLY A 44 -13.19 15.03 -12.24
N LEU A 45 -12.45 14.47 -11.32
CA LEU A 45 -12.23 13.05 -11.14
C LEU A 45 -13.50 12.22 -11.05
N VAL A 46 -13.99 11.74 -12.19
CA VAL A 46 -14.87 10.57 -12.26
C VAL A 46 -14.03 9.40 -12.72
N VAL A 47 -13.23 8.84 -11.82
CA VAL A 47 -12.66 7.52 -12.03
C VAL A 47 -13.72 6.51 -11.59
N ALA A 48 -14.55 6.10 -12.52
CA ALA A 48 -15.36 4.93 -12.35
C ALA A 48 -14.42 3.72 -12.28
N PHE A 49 -14.40 3.03 -11.17
CA PHE A 49 -13.84 1.69 -11.12
C PHE A 49 -14.83 0.78 -11.83
N THR A 50 -14.50 0.32 -13.01
CA THR A 50 -15.19 -0.81 -13.61
C THR A 50 -14.80 -2.06 -12.83
N ASP A 51 -15.76 -2.56 -12.05
CA ASP A 51 -15.83 -3.95 -11.70
C ASP A 51 -15.89 -4.77 -13.02
N ASP A 52 -15.45 -6.00 -13.03
CA ASP A 52 -15.20 -6.90 -14.17
C ASP A 52 -16.35 -7.12 -15.19
N THR A 53 -17.31 -6.20 -15.29
CA THR A 53 -18.42 -6.25 -16.25
C THR A 53 -18.26 -5.13 -17.27
N GLY A 54 -17.75 -5.53 -18.44
CA GLY A 54 -17.44 -4.63 -19.54
C GLY A 54 -18.61 -3.80 -20.05
N GLU A 55 -18.63 -2.53 -19.72
CA GLU A 55 -19.33 -1.49 -20.45
C GLU A 55 -18.54 -0.17 -20.35
N ASP A 56 -18.26 0.38 -21.54
CA ASP A 56 -17.87 1.70 -21.97
C ASP A 56 -16.41 1.91 -22.43
N GLN A 57 -16.30 1.95 -23.77
CA GLN A 57 -15.01 2.21 -24.46
C GLN A 57 -14.46 3.62 -24.22
N GLU A 58 -15.29 4.59 -23.89
CA GLU A 58 -14.88 5.98 -23.65
C GLU A 58 -14.25 6.18 -22.27
N GLU A 59 -14.77 5.50 -21.26
CA GLU A 59 -14.18 5.49 -19.92
C GLU A 59 -12.85 4.72 -19.90
N ALA A 60 -12.76 3.61 -20.63
CA ALA A 60 -11.53 2.84 -20.76
C ALA A 60 -10.40 3.65 -21.45
N PHE A 61 -10.74 4.59 -22.34
CA PHE A 61 -9.75 5.43 -23.00
C PHE A 61 -9.22 6.53 -22.05
N LYS A 62 -10.11 7.20 -21.32
CA LYS A 62 -9.74 8.19 -20.29
C LYS A 62 -8.92 7.55 -19.17
N GLN A 63 -9.29 6.34 -18.74
CA GLN A 63 -8.55 5.58 -17.75
C GLN A 63 -7.16 5.21 -18.25
N ARG A 64 -6.99 4.79 -19.50
CA ARG A 64 -5.69 4.50 -20.10
C ARG A 64 -4.79 5.72 -20.22
N GLU A 65 -5.35 6.88 -20.51
CA GLU A 65 -4.59 8.13 -20.63
C GLU A 65 -4.17 8.67 -19.25
N PHE A 66 -5.06 8.57 -18.26
CA PHE A 66 -4.76 8.81 -16.85
C PHE A 66 -3.66 7.86 -16.37
N GLU A 67 -3.79 6.56 -16.65
CA GLU A 67 -2.78 5.57 -16.32
C GLU A 67 -1.43 5.93 -16.94
N LYS A 68 -1.37 6.35 -18.20
CA LYS A 68 -0.11 6.73 -18.85
C LYS A 68 0.57 7.93 -18.20
N ARG A 69 -0.18 8.94 -17.78
CA ARG A 69 0.35 10.15 -17.14
C ARG A 69 0.71 9.91 -15.68
N PHE A 70 -0.17 9.22 -14.95
CA PHE A 70 0.03 8.89 -13.54
C PHE A 70 1.16 7.87 -13.34
N PHE A 71 1.39 6.99 -14.33
CA PHE A 71 2.43 5.97 -14.32
C PHE A 71 3.72 6.38 -15.02
N ALA A 72 3.91 7.67 -15.28
CA ALA A 72 5.20 8.15 -15.73
C ALA A 72 6.29 7.71 -14.76
N ASP A 73 7.38 7.19 -15.28
CA ASP A 73 8.49 6.69 -14.48
C ASP A 73 9.00 7.70 -13.44
N ALA A 74 9.05 8.97 -13.84
CA ALA A 74 9.48 10.06 -12.96
C ALA A 74 8.53 10.24 -11.76
N THR A 75 7.21 10.16 -11.97
CA THR A 75 6.20 10.27 -10.90
C THR A 75 6.31 9.11 -9.92
N ASN A 76 6.43 7.88 -10.43
CA ASN A 76 6.60 6.69 -9.59
C ASN A 76 7.92 6.71 -8.82
N GLN A 77 9.00 7.18 -9.44
CA GLN A 77 10.27 7.35 -8.75
C GLN A 77 10.17 8.39 -7.63
N LEU A 78 9.49 9.51 -7.87
CA LEU A 78 9.28 10.53 -6.85
C LEU A 78 8.43 9.99 -5.67
N PHE A 79 7.35 9.27 -5.95
CA PHE A 79 6.52 8.66 -4.91
C PHE A 79 7.31 7.63 -4.09
N CYS A 80 8.04 6.74 -4.74
CA CYS A 80 8.86 5.75 -4.04
C CYS A 80 9.97 6.42 -3.22
N LYS A 81 10.61 7.47 -3.74
CA LYS A 81 11.61 8.24 -3.01
C LYS A 81 11.00 8.91 -1.78
N THR A 82 9.91 9.67 -1.94
CA THR A 82 9.22 10.34 -0.83
C THR A 82 8.76 9.34 0.21
N PHE A 83 8.24 8.20 -0.21
CA PHE A 83 7.86 7.11 0.69
C PHE A 83 9.05 6.64 1.51
N LEU A 84 10.16 6.26 0.88
CA LEU A 84 11.35 5.75 1.57
C LEU A 84 12.00 6.76 2.52
N GLU A 85 11.97 8.04 2.17
CA GLU A 85 12.52 9.14 2.98
C GLU A 85 11.68 9.40 4.25
N ASN A 86 10.38 9.10 4.21
CA ASN A 86 9.45 9.36 5.30
C ASN A 86 8.99 8.10 6.04
N THR A 87 9.47 6.91 5.68
CA THR A 87 9.09 5.69 6.37
C THR A 87 9.55 5.68 7.81
N LEU A 88 8.66 5.29 8.70
CA LEU A 88 9.01 4.89 10.06
C LEU A 88 9.93 3.67 10.01
N ARG A 89 10.88 3.64 10.90
CA ARG A 89 11.82 2.52 11.02
C ARG A 89 11.43 1.63 12.18
N ASP A 90 11.72 0.36 12.00
CA ASP A 90 11.60 -0.63 13.06
C ASP A 90 12.49 -0.22 14.25
N PRO A 91 11.93 -0.03 15.46
CA PRO A 91 12.67 0.48 16.61
C PRO A 91 13.74 -0.50 17.11
N VAL A 92 13.63 -1.79 16.78
CA VAL A 92 14.57 -2.82 17.21
C VAL A 92 15.72 -2.99 16.23
N SER A 93 15.40 -3.13 14.94
CA SER A 93 16.42 -3.39 13.91
C SER A 93 16.97 -2.11 13.25
N GLY A 94 16.28 -0.97 13.36
CA GLY A 94 16.62 0.27 12.64
C GLY A 94 16.34 0.20 11.14
N GLU A 95 15.80 -0.91 10.65
CA GLU A 95 15.43 -1.09 9.24
C GLU A 95 14.16 -0.32 8.87
N VAL A 96 13.89 -0.18 7.58
CA VAL A 96 12.59 0.33 7.12
C VAL A 96 11.51 -0.55 7.74
N GLY A 97 10.55 0.07 8.40
CA GLY A 97 9.45 -0.64 9.04
C GLY A 97 8.61 -1.41 8.01
N LYS A 98 7.98 -2.50 8.44
CA LYS A 98 7.07 -3.23 7.58
C LYS A 98 6.06 -2.29 6.94
N SER A 99 5.83 -2.45 5.66
CA SER A 99 5.08 -1.49 4.87
C SER A 99 4.17 -2.19 3.88
N ILE A 100 2.99 -1.63 3.65
CA ILE A 100 2.10 -2.02 2.55
C ILE A 100 1.96 -0.83 1.61
N VAL A 101 2.15 -1.05 0.32
CA VAL A 101 1.94 -0.06 -0.74
C VAL A 101 0.79 -0.52 -1.62
N PHE A 102 -0.22 0.34 -1.76
CA PHE A 102 -1.40 0.08 -2.58
C PHE A 102 -1.23 0.71 -3.95
N ALA A 103 -1.19 -0.13 -4.97
CA ALA A 103 -1.08 0.23 -6.38
C ALA A 103 -2.44 0.22 -7.08
N VAL A 104 -2.53 0.88 -8.23
CA VAL A 104 -3.77 0.93 -9.05
C VAL A 104 -4.01 -0.38 -9.79
N SER A 105 -2.97 -0.99 -10.31
CA SER A 105 -3.05 -2.20 -11.16
C SER A 105 -1.89 -3.15 -10.89
N GLN A 106 -1.99 -4.36 -11.42
CA GLN A 106 -0.95 -5.40 -11.36
C GLN A 106 0.39 -4.91 -11.96
N ASN A 107 0.32 -4.28 -13.14
CA ASN A 107 1.49 -3.73 -13.81
C ASN A 107 2.12 -2.58 -13.02
N HIS A 108 1.28 -1.74 -12.40
CA HIS A 108 1.75 -0.68 -11.52
C HIS A 108 2.43 -1.26 -10.28
N ALA A 109 1.85 -2.30 -9.66
CA ALA A 109 2.45 -2.96 -8.51
C ALA A 109 3.82 -3.56 -8.84
N ALA A 110 3.97 -4.22 -10.00
CA ALA A 110 5.25 -4.74 -10.47
C ALA A 110 6.28 -3.62 -10.67
N LYS A 111 5.85 -2.52 -11.28
CA LYS A 111 6.71 -1.35 -11.51
C LYS A 111 7.19 -0.71 -10.21
N LEU A 112 6.28 -0.50 -9.26
CA LEU A 112 6.63 0.06 -7.95
C LEU A 112 7.57 -0.85 -7.18
N ALA A 113 7.33 -2.17 -7.19
CA ALA A 113 8.24 -3.13 -6.57
C ALA A 113 9.64 -3.07 -7.16
N GLN A 114 9.75 -2.96 -8.50
CA GLN A 114 11.03 -2.81 -9.19
C GLN A 114 11.74 -1.52 -8.78
N ILE A 115 11.05 -0.38 -8.77
CA ILE A 115 11.63 0.92 -8.38
C ILE A 115 12.09 0.90 -6.93
N LEU A 116 11.26 0.39 -6.02
CA LEU A 116 11.60 0.27 -4.60
C LEU A 116 12.82 -0.62 -4.37
N ASN A 117 12.95 -1.74 -5.09
CA ASN A 117 14.13 -2.60 -5.01
C ASN A 117 15.39 -1.89 -5.54
N GLN A 118 15.30 -1.19 -6.67
CA GLN A 118 16.42 -0.41 -7.20
C GLN A 118 16.87 0.70 -6.25
N MET A 119 15.93 1.38 -5.60
CA MET A 119 16.25 2.41 -4.61
C MET A 119 16.86 1.78 -3.35
N ALA A 120 16.32 0.67 -2.88
CA ALA A 120 16.85 -0.05 -1.73
C ALA A 120 18.28 -0.56 -1.97
N ASP A 121 18.59 -1.04 -3.17
CA ASP A 121 19.96 -1.45 -3.52
C ASP A 121 20.95 -0.27 -3.49
N ARG A 122 20.51 0.93 -3.86
CA ARG A 122 21.34 2.15 -3.77
C ARG A 122 21.50 2.63 -2.34
N MET A 123 20.44 2.56 -1.53
CA MET A 123 20.45 3.02 -0.13
C MET A 123 21.12 2.03 0.82
N PHE A 124 21.01 0.73 0.52
CA PHE A 124 21.50 -0.37 1.35
C PHE A 124 22.21 -1.43 0.48
N PRO A 125 23.38 -1.13 -0.07
CA PRO A 125 24.06 -2.00 -1.02
C PRO A 125 24.25 -3.41 -0.48
N GLY A 126 23.84 -4.41 -1.27
CA GLY A 126 24.00 -5.83 -0.95
C GLY A 126 23.12 -6.40 0.15
N LYS A 127 22.26 -5.57 0.79
CA LYS A 127 21.47 -6.00 1.94
C LYS A 127 20.26 -6.84 1.56
N TYR A 128 19.50 -6.41 0.57
CA TYR A 128 18.19 -6.99 0.24
C TYR A 128 18.18 -7.83 -1.03
N GLN A 129 19.14 -7.65 -1.93
CA GLN A 129 19.29 -8.43 -3.17
C GLN A 129 17.98 -8.52 -4.00
N SER A 130 17.30 -7.40 -4.18
CA SER A 130 16.00 -7.29 -4.87
C SER A 130 14.80 -7.93 -4.13
N ASP A 131 14.94 -8.26 -2.87
CA ASP A 131 13.86 -8.79 -2.02
C ASP A 131 13.28 -7.75 -1.05
N PHE A 132 13.68 -6.48 -1.17
CA PHE A 132 13.17 -5.40 -0.31
C PHE A 132 11.68 -5.16 -0.49
N ALA A 133 11.21 -5.13 -1.74
CA ALA A 133 9.82 -4.95 -2.12
C ALA A 133 9.34 -6.16 -2.93
N VAL A 134 8.19 -6.72 -2.54
CA VAL A 134 7.61 -7.89 -3.17
C VAL A 134 6.19 -7.55 -3.65
N GLN A 135 5.90 -7.91 -4.89
CA GLN A 135 4.53 -7.82 -5.41
C GLN A 135 3.67 -8.95 -4.82
N VAL A 136 2.56 -8.58 -4.18
CA VAL A 136 1.60 -9.52 -3.59
C VAL A 136 0.21 -9.22 -4.15
N THR A 137 -0.13 -9.89 -5.23
CA THR A 137 -1.36 -9.66 -5.97
C THR A 137 -2.00 -10.98 -6.37
N SER A 138 -3.29 -10.99 -6.70
CA SER A 138 -4.04 -12.21 -7.02
C SER A 138 -3.51 -13.00 -8.21
N GLN A 139 -2.69 -12.39 -9.06
CA GLN A 139 -2.08 -13.07 -10.22
C GLN A 139 -0.74 -13.76 -9.88
N ILE A 140 -0.17 -13.47 -8.72
CA ILE A 140 1.07 -14.10 -8.29
C ILE A 140 0.75 -15.47 -7.68
N PRO A 141 1.39 -16.55 -8.13
CA PRO A 141 1.28 -17.84 -7.47
C PRO A 141 1.65 -17.72 -6.00
N ASP A 142 0.92 -18.43 -5.14
CA ASP A 142 1.15 -18.45 -3.69
C ASP A 142 1.03 -17.09 -2.97
N ALA A 143 0.35 -16.10 -3.58
CA ALA A 143 0.20 -14.77 -3.00
C ALA A 143 -0.39 -14.81 -1.58
N GLN A 144 -1.33 -15.71 -1.30
CA GLN A 144 -1.87 -15.91 0.06
C GLN A 144 -0.78 -16.37 1.04
N GLN A 145 0.09 -17.27 0.62
CA GLN A 145 1.20 -17.71 1.45
C GLN A 145 2.19 -16.57 1.69
N PHE A 146 2.38 -15.68 0.71
CA PHE A 146 3.21 -14.48 0.89
C PHE A 146 2.64 -13.54 1.95
N THR A 147 1.32 -13.33 1.99
CA THR A 147 0.69 -12.50 3.03
C THR A 147 0.89 -13.10 4.43
N ILE A 148 0.73 -14.40 4.58
CA ILE A 148 0.97 -15.12 5.83
C ILE A 148 2.45 -15.02 6.23
N ASN A 149 3.35 -15.26 5.30
CA ASN A 149 4.79 -15.20 5.56
C ASN A 149 5.24 -13.78 5.93
N PHE A 150 4.64 -12.77 5.33
CA PHE A 150 4.93 -11.38 5.68
C PHE A 150 4.47 -11.05 7.10
N ALA A 151 3.25 -11.46 7.49
CA ALA A 151 2.76 -11.29 8.85
C ALA A 151 3.67 -12.00 9.87
N ASN A 152 4.13 -13.20 9.55
CA ASN A 152 4.95 -14.01 10.43
C ASN A 152 6.46 -13.71 10.35
N ASN A 153 6.88 -12.65 9.68
CA ASN A 153 8.30 -12.31 9.47
C ASN A 153 9.12 -13.38 8.72
N ASN A 154 8.45 -14.20 7.92
CA ASN A 154 9.06 -15.29 7.14
C ASN A 154 9.15 -14.99 5.64
N LEU A 155 8.70 -13.81 5.18
CA LEU A 155 8.76 -13.48 3.76
C LEU A 155 10.21 -13.14 3.40
N LEU A 156 10.85 -14.14 2.85
CA LEU A 156 12.16 -14.03 2.23
C LEU A 156 11.96 -14.25 0.74
N GLY A 157 12.67 -13.51 -0.08
CA GLY A 157 12.59 -13.69 -1.53
C GLY A 157 12.90 -15.12 -1.96
N SER A 158 13.92 -15.75 -1.43
CA SER A 158 14.35 -17.05 -1.93
C SER A 158 14.73 -18.12 -0.91
N ALA A 159 14.99 -17.81 0.35
CA ALA A 159 15.29 -18.86 1.33
C ALA A 159 15.31 -18.37 2.76
N ASN A 160 14.72 -19.11 3.66
CA ASN A 160 14.79 -18.88 5.10
C ASN A 160 15.62 -19.97 5.75
N PHE A 161 16.80 -19.63 6.25
CA PHE A 161 17.73 -20.60 6.85
C PHE A 161 17.97 -20.41 8.34
N LEU A 162 17.40 -19.39 8.96
CA LEU A 162 17.61 -19.11 10.37
C LEU A 162 16.36 -19.43 11.18
N ALA A 163 16.31 -20.62 11.76
CA ALA A 163 15.19 -21.09 12.58
C ALA A 163 14.99 -20.28 13.88
N ALA A 164 16.01 -19.58 14.36
CA ALA A 164 15.99 -18.91 15.66
C ALA A 164 15.67 -17.41 15.60
N TYR A 165 15.85 -16.73 14.47
CA TYR A 165 15.55 -15.32 14.29
C TYR A 165 14.89 -15.09 12.94
N LYS A 166 13.61 -14.80 12.99
CA LYS A 166 12.78 -14.60 11.78
C LYS A 166 12.52 -13.13 11.58
N THR A 167 13.37 -12.46 10.83
CA THR A 167 13.01 -11.16 10.26
C THR A 167 12.61 -11.34 8.81
N SER A 168 11.54 -10.69 8.41
CA SER A 168 11.20 -10.61 7.00
C SER A 168 12.27 -9.80 6.27
N LYS A 169 12.93 -10.39 5.27
CA LYS A 169 13.84 -9.67 4.39
C LYS A 169 13.07 -8.69 3.50
N ALA A 170 11.86 -9.07 3.08
CA ALA A 170 10.94 -8.18 2.43
C ALA A 170 10.38 -7.17 3.44
N ARG A 171 10.58 -5.89 3.16
CA ARG A 171 10.09 -4.79 4.02
C ARG A 171 8.83 -4.15 3.48
N VAL A 172 8.58 -4.28 2.18
CA VAL A 172 7.44 -3.67 1.50
C VAL A 172 6.66 -4.72 0.71
N CYS A 173 5.38 -4.88 0.99
CA CYS A 173 4.45 -5.58 0.12
C CYS A 173 3.72 -4.59 -0.77
N VAL A 174 3.84 -4.76 -2.08
CA VAL A 174 3.11 -3.95 -3.06
C VAL A 174 1.92 -4.74 -3.55
N THR A 175 0.72 -4.23 -3.30
CA THR A 175 -0.54 -4.92 -3.60
C THR A 175 -1.53 -4.01 -4.34
N VAL A 176 -2.55 -4.59 -4.92
CA VAL A 176 -3.70 -3.85 -5.49
C VAL A 176 -4.86 -3.88 -4.50
N GLY A 177 -5.30 -5.05 -4.09
CA GLY A 177 -6.46 -5.21 -3.20
C GLY A 177 -6.34 -6.33 -2.16
N MET A 178 -5.35 -7.22 -2.26
CA MET A 178 -5.30 -8.42 -1.42
C MET A 178 -5.15 -8.17 0.09
N MET A 179 -4.57 -7.04 0.48
CA MET A 179 -4.32 -6.72 1.88
C MET A 179 -5.26 -5.62 2.42
N THR A 180 -6.38 -5.35 1.73
CA THR A 180 -7.32 -4.29 2.12
C THR A 180 -8.28 -4.74 3.22
N THR A 181 -8.74 -5.99 3.19
CA THR A 181 -9.73 -6.53 4.15
C THR A 181 -9.22 -7.81 4.79
N GLY A 182 -9.49 -7.98 6.09
CA GLY A 182 -9.21 -9.22 6.80
C GLY A 182 -7.73 -9.57 6.99
N TYR A 183 -6.81 -8.72 6.58
CA TYR A 183 -5.38 -8.93 6.79
C TYR A 183 -4.97 -8.41 8.17
N ASP A 184 -4.45 -9.28 9.01
CA ASP A 184 -3.97 -8.94 10.35
C ASP A 184 -2.44 -9.05 10.41
N CYS A 185 -1.78 -7.92 10.63
CA CYS A 185 -0.35 -7.82 10.76
C CYS A 185 -0.03 -6.62 11.65
N THR A 186 0.14 -6.85 12.93
CA THR A 186 0.22 -5.83 13.98
C THR A 186 1.50 -5.00 13.95
N ASP A 187 2.52 -5.42 13.22
CA ASP A 187 3.82 -4.76 13.11
C ASP A 187 4.00 -3.95 11.80
N ILE A 188 2.91 -3.63 11.10
CA ILE A 188 2.94 -2.69 9.99
C ILE A 188 3.11 -1.28 10.51
N LEU A 189 4.17 -0.63 10.07
CA LEU A 189 4.51 0.74 10.46
C LEU A 189 4.16 1.79 9.40
N ASN A 190 4.10 1.39 8.13
CA ASN A 190 3.87 2.33 7.05
C ASN A 190 2.85 1.82 6.04
N ILE A 191 2.02 2.75 5.56
CA ILE A 191 1.07 2.49 4.47
C ILE A 191 1.31 3.53 3.38
N GLY A 192 1.60 3.06 2.17
CA GLY A 192 1.72 3.88 0.97
C GLY A 192 0.47 3.80 0.11
N LEU A 193 -0.22 4.92 -0.09
CA LEU A 193 -1.40 5.01 -0.94
C LEU A 193 -0.99 5.58 -2.30
N PHE A 194 -0.57 4.71 -3.20
CA PHE A 194 -0.12 5.08 -4.54
C PHE A 194 -1.23 4.88 -5.57
N ARG A 195 -2.46 4.96 -5.10
CA ARG A 195 -3.68 4.95 -5.89
C ARG A 195 -4.67 5.95 -5.32
N PRO A 196 -5.55 6.53 -6.13
CA PRO A 196 -6.69 7.29 -5.64
C PRO A 196 -7.59 6.40 -4.77
N ILE A 197 -8.15 6.96 -3.72
CA ILE A 197 -9.14 6.30 -2.87
C ILE A 197 -10.38 7.17 -2.85
N PHE A 198 -11.48 6.67 -3.39
CA PHE A 198 -12.73 7.42 -3.54
C PHE A 198 -13.77 7.02 -2.49
N SER A 199 -13.64 5.83 -1.92
CA SER A 199 -14.54 5.34 -0.90
C SER A 199 -14.01 5.65 0.50
N PRO A 200 -14.77 6.38 1.35
CA PRO A 200 -14.41 6.53 2.76
C PRO A 200 -14.26 5.19 3.47
N THR A 201 -15.05 4.19 3.08
CA THR A 201 -14.98 2.84 3.64
C THR A 201 -13.65 2.16 3.33
N ASP A 202 -13.18 2.25 2.08
CA ASP A 202 -11.90 1.70 1.67
C ASP A 202 -10.74 2.38 2.40
N PHE A 203 -10.82 3.71 2.55
CA PHE A 203 -9.82 4.45 3.30
C PHE A 203 -9.73 3.99 4.76
N ILE A 204 -10.89 3.82 5.42
CA ILE A 204 -10.96 3.35 6.81
C ILE A 204 -10.40 1.92 6.92
N GLN A 205 -10.74 1.04 5.97
CA GLN A 205 -10.25 -0.34 5.95
C GLN A 205 -8.74 -0.43 5.75
N ILE A 206 -8.19 0.37 4.86
CA ILE A 206 -6.74 0.43 4.61
C ILE A 206 -6.01 1.04 5.80
N LYS A 207 -6.53 2.13 6.37
CA LYS A 207 -5.93 2.82 7.52
C LYS A 207 -5.97 1.96 8.80
N GLY A 208 -6.89 1.03 8.92
CA GLY A 208 -7.03 0.12 10.05
C GLY A 208 -6.06 -1.07 10.03
N ARG A 209 -5.00 -1.02 9.19
CA ARG A 209 -3.93 -2.04 9.09
C ARG A 209 -2.67 -1.58 9.80
#